data_21b6ec2896894e04ac4ec829b2a4a4f8
#
_entry.id   21b6ec2896894e04ac4ec829b2a4a4f8
#
_cell.length_a   1.000
_cell.length_b   1.000
_cell.length_c   1.000
_cell.angle_alpha   90.00
_cell.angle_beta   90.00
_cell.angle_gamma   90.00
#
_symmetry.space_group_name_H-M   'P 1'
#
loop_
_entity.id
_entity.type
_entity.pdbx_description
1 polymer ?
#
loop_
_entity_poly.entity_id
_entity_poly.type
_entity_poly.pdbx_seq_one_letter_code
_entity_poly.pdbx_strand_id
1 'polypeptide(L)'
;MEERVSAVMCSEDEFAALAESELDVLPGWIQAAIATHNVAISIEDECPGQPRTLGVFARYSGASEITLYRLPITRVAVDRQHLRRVIHDTLLHELGHLFGMTEADLDQYSIGNNPLPDAQPVHPPRRDG
;
A
#
# COMPACT_ATOMS: atom_id res chain seq x y z
N MET A 1 12.27 -25.42 -19.40
CA MET A 1 12.27 -24.81 -19.15
C MET A 1 12.12 -24.40 -18.19
N GLU A 2 12.32 -23.94 -17.63
CA GLU A 2 12.19 -23.50 -16.70
C GLU A 2 11.29 -22.71 -16.52
N GLU A 3 10.73 -22.64 -15.79
CA GLU A 3 9.93 -21.92 -15.61
C GLU A 3 10.28 -20.80 -15.22
N ARG A 4 9.91 -19.99 -15.57
CA ARG A 4 10.22 -18.92 -15.31
C ARG A 4 9.74 -18.48 -14.12
N VAL A 5 10.43 -17.97 -13.36
CA VAL A 5 10.02 -17.42 -12.20
C VAL A 5 9.41 -16.15 -12.53
N SER A 6 8.24 -15.90 -12.09
CA SER A 6 7.63 -14.63 -12.36
C SER A 6 8.03 -13.59 -11.33
N ALA A 7 8.59 -13.99 -10.23
CA ALA A 7 8.93 -13.02 -9.19
C ALA A 7 10.09 -12.12 -9.64
N VAL A 8 9.98 -10.85 -9.34
CA VAL A 8 11.02 -9.88 -9.61
C VAL A 8 12.02 -9.92 -8.46
N MET A 9 13.30 -10.04 -8.78
CA MET A 9 14.32 -10.06 -7.74
C MET A 9 14.42 -8.68 -7.11
N CYS A 10 14.30 -8.62 -5.81
CA CYS A 10 14.35 -7.34 -5.10
C CYS A 10 14.77 -7.60 -3.66
N SER A 11 15.92 -7.07 -3.28
CA SER A 11 16.41 -7.23 -1.91
C SER A 11 15.54 -6.42 -0.94
N GLU A 12 15.72 -6.66 0.34
CA GLU A 12 14.99 -5.90 1.33
C GLU A 12 15.30 -4.41 1.24
N ASP A 13 16.56 -4.06 1.06
CA ASP A 13 16.95 -2.67 0.97
C ASP A 13 16.38 -2.00 -0.28
N GLU A 14 16.41 -2.71 -1.39
CA GLU A 14 15.84 -2.17 -2.63
C GLU A 14 14.33 -1.99 -2.49
N PHE A 15 13.68 -2.95 -1.87
CA PHE A 15 12.23 -2.88 -1.68
C PHE A 15 11.87 -1.69 -0.78
N ALA A 16 12.62 -1.52 0.31
CA ALA A 16 12.37 -0.41 1.21
C ALA A 16 12.55 0.93 0.50
N ALA A 17 13.57 1.03 -0.34
CA ALA A 17 13.82 2.26 -1.10
C ALA A 17 12.69 2.54 -2.08
N LEU A 18 12.17 1.50 -2.73
CA LEU A 18 11.05 1.66 -3.65
C LEU A 18 9.80 2.10 -2.90
N ALA A 19 9.53 1.50 -1.75
CA ALA A 19 8.36 1.87 -0.96
C ALA A 19 8.45 3.32 -0.51
N GLU A 20 9.63 3.74 -0.05
CA GLU A 20 9.83 5.11 0.37
C GLU A 20 9.63 6.07 -0.79
N SER A 21 10.12 5.70 -1.96
CA SER A 21 9.97 6.51 -3.15
C SER A 21 8.50 6.67 -3.54
N GLU A 22 7.72 5.60 -3.39
CA GLU A 22 6.29 5.69 -3.70
C GLU A 22 5.54 6.53 -2.68
N LEU A 23 5.95 6.49 -1.42
CA LEU A 23 5.35 7.35 -0.41
C LEU A 23 5.61 8.81 -0.72
N ASP A 24 6.82 9.12 -1.17
CA ASP A 24 7.23 10.51 -1.41
C ASP A 24 6.43 11.17 -2.53
N VAL A 25 5.86 10.40 -3.45
CA VAL A 25 5.09 10.97 -4.54
C VAL A 25 3.60 11.01 -4.27
N LEU A 26 3.16 10.59 -3.11
CA LEU A 26 1.75 10.66 -2.78
C LEU A 26 1.34 12.12 -2.55
N PRO A 27 0.06 12.44 -2.75
CA PRO A 27 -0.41 13.80 -2.54
C PRO A 27 -0.10 14.32 -1.15
N GLY A 28 0.10 15.63 -1.04
CA GLY A 28 0.48 16.23 0.23
C GLY A 28 -0.50 15.97 1.35
N TRP A 29 -1.81 15.88 1.04
CA TRP A 29 -2.78 15.63 2.10
C TRP A 29 -2.60 14.22 2.70
N ILE A 30 -2.13 13.25 1.89
CA ILE A 30 -1.86 11.93 2.41
C ILE A 30 -0.60 11.95 3.26
N GLN A 31 0.43 12.66 2.81
CA GLN A 31 1.64 12.79 3.59
C GLN A 31 1.35 13.44 4.94
N ALA A 32 0.52 14.47 4.93
CA ALA A 32 0.14 15.13 6.17
C ALA A 32 -0.64 14.19 7.09
N ALA A 33 -1.51 13.35 6.52
CA ALA A 33 -2.27 12.40 7.32
C ALA A 33 -1.37 11.33 7.93
N ILE A 34 -0.37 10.87 7.17
CA ILE A 34 0.60 9.90 7.69
C ILE A 34 1.28 10.48 8.93
N ALA A 35 1.69 11.74 8.85
CA ALA A 35 2.35 12.39 9.98
C ALA A 35 1.37 12.61 11.13
N THR A 36 0.18 13.10 10.83
CA THR A 36 -0.81 13.41 11.85
C THR A 36 -1.25 12.17 12.62
N HIS A 37 -1.43 11.07 11.91
CA HIS A 37 -1.90 9.84 12.53
C HIS A 37 -0.77 8.91 12.97
N ASN A 38 0.46 9.41 12.89
CA ASN A 38 1.62 8.67 13.37
C ASN A 38 1.67 7.28 12.76
N VAL A 39 1.63 7.23 11.44
CA VAL A 39 1.62 5.97 10.71
C VAL A 39 3.06 5.52 10.43
N ALA A 40 3.39 4.32 10.85
CA ALA A 40 4.68 3.71 10.54
C ALA A 40 4.51 2.72 9.40
N ILE A 41 5.51 2.62 8.55
CA ILE A 41 5.50 1.65 7.46
C ILE A 41 6.59 0.63 7.75
N SER A 42 6.21 -0.64 7.82
CA SER A 42 7.14 -1.73 8.05
C SER A 42 7.20 -2.65 6.87
N ILE A 43 8.29 -3.35 6.70
CA ILE A 43 8.45 -4.32 5.63
C ILE A 43 8.86 -5.65 6.23
N GLU A 44 8.11 -6.69 5.88
CA GLU A 44 8.38 -8.03 6.31
C GLU A 44 8.41 -8.92 5.08
N ASP A 45 8.92 -10.14 5.22
CA ASP A 45 8.97 -11.03 4.07
C ASP A 45 7.61 -11.64 3.76
N GLU A 46 6.91 -12.17 4.74
CA GLU A 46 5.62 -12.79 4.53
C GLU A 46 4.75 -12.63 5.77
N CYS A 47 3.45 -12.59 5.56
CA CYS A 47 2.51 -12.59 6.66
C CYS A 47 2.38 -14.02 7.17
N PRO A 48 2.64 -14.29 8.46
CA PRO A 48 2.56 -15.65 8.97
C PRO A 48 1.18 -16.27 8.72
N GLY A 49 1.19 -17.43 8.10
CA GLY A 49 -0.05 -18.14 7.81
C GLY A 49 -0.82 -17.62 6.63
N GLN A 50 -0.37 -16.55 6.00
CA GLN A 50 -1.08 -15.93 4.88
C GLN A 50 -0.10 -15.49 3.80
N PRO A 51 0.47 -16.45 3.05
CA PRO A 51 1.56 -16.13 2.12
C PRO A 51 1.17 -15.28 0.91
N ARG A 52 -0.12 -15.05 0.69
CA ARG A 52 -0.55 -14.22 -0.41
C ARG A 52 -0.93 -12.82 -0.01
N THR A 53 -0.92 -12.51 1.28
CA THR A 53 -1.27 -11.19 1.76
C THR A 53 -0.18 -10.20 1.37
N LEU A 54 -0.55 -9.11 0.70
CA LEU A 54 0.41 -8.12 0.24
C LEU A 54 0.72 -7.08 1.30
N GLY A 55 -0.27 -6.74 2.13
CA GLY A 55 -0.06 -5.76 3.18
C GLY A 55 -1.17 -5.83 4.19
N VAL A 56 -0.95 -5.24 5.34
CA VAL A 56 -1.98 -5.13 6.38
C VAL A 56 -1.89 -3.77 7.05
N PHE A 57 -3.02 -3.32 7.56
CA PHE A 57 -3.10 -2.09 8.33
C PHE A 57 -3.49 -2.47 9.76
N ALA A 58 -2.76 -1.95 10.73
CA ALA A 58 -3.07 -2.19 12.13
C ALA A 58 -3.16 -0.85 12.86
N ARG A 59 -4.08 -0.76 13.77
CA ARG A 59 -4.26 0.46 14.54
C ARG A 59 -3.96 0.17 15.99
N TYR A 60 -3.15 1.01 16.58
CA TYR A 60 -2.79 0.89 17.98
C TYR A 60 -3.21 2.17 18.69
N SER A 61 -3.06 2.19 19.99
CA SER A 61 -3.38 3.38 20.74
C SER A 61 -2.40 4.48 20.36
N GLY A 62 -2.91 5.51 19.72
CA GLY A 62 -2.09 6.67 19.33
C GLY A 62 -1.21 6.50 18.12
N ALA A 63 -1.32 5.36 17.42
CA ALA A 63 -0.46 5.11 16.27
C ALA A 63 -1.11 4.12 15.34
N SER A 64 -0.60 4.04 14.13
CA SER A 64 -1.04 3.05 13.14
C SER A 64 0.18 2.51 12.43
N GLU A 65 0.04 1.32 11.89
CA GLU A 65 1.14 0.70 11.18
C GLU A 65 0.64 0.01 9.92
N ILE A 66 1.36 0.20 8.84
CA ILE A 66 1.12 -0.53 7.61
C ILE A 66 2.32 -1.43 7.41
N THR A 67 2.08 -2.72 7.21
CA THR A 67 3.15 -3.67 6.90
C THR A 67 3.01 -4.11 5.47
N LEU A 68 4.08 -4.01 4.70
CA LEU A 68 4.12 -4.49 3.33
C LEU A 68 4.91 -5.79 3.34
N TYR A 69 4.41 -6.80 2.61
CA TYR A 69 5.05 -8.09 2.57
C TYR A 69 5.81 -8.26 1.27
N ARG A 70 7.12 -8.20 1.37
CA ARG A 70 8.01 -8.15 0.21
C ARG A 70 7.85 -9.34 -0.73
N LEU A 71 7.83 -10.55 -0.20
CA LEU A 71 7.81 -11.74 -1.06
C LEU A 71 6.52 -11.87 -1.86
N PRO A 72 5.32 -11.77 -1.25
CA PRO A 72 4.12 -11.87 -2.08
C PRO A 72 4.01 -10.72 -3.07
N ILE A 73 4.45 -9.51 -2.71
CA ILE A 73 4.38 -8.39 -3.63
C ILE A 73 5.30 -8.65 -4.83
N THR A 74 6.52 -9.13 -4.58
CA THR A 74 7.43 -9.41 -5.69
C THR A 74 6.97 -10.58 -6.54
N ARG A 75 6.23 -11.53 -5.95
CA ARG A 75 5.71 -12.65 -6.70
C ARG A 75 4.66 -12.25 -7.72
N VAL A 76 3.82 -11.26 -7.40
CA VAL A 76 2.80 -10.86 -8.35
C VAL A 76 3.31 -9.86 -9.37
N ALA A 77 4.45 -9.25 -9.12
CA ALA A 77 5.00 -8.28 -10.05
C ALA A 77 5.62 -8.98 -11.25
N VAL A 78 5.38 -8.47 -12.45
CA VAL A 78 5.92 -9.07 -13.64
C VAL A 78 7.21 -8.41 -14.08
N ASP A 79 7.47 -7.19 -13.63
CA ASP A 79 8.73 -6.50 -13.90
C ASP A 79 8.88 -5.38 -12.86
N ARG A 80 9.98 -4.63 -12.95
CA ARG A 80 10.28 -3.61 -11.97
C ARG A 80 9.25 -2.48 -11.97
N GLN A 81 8.79 -2.09 -13.13
CA GLN A 81 7.80 -1.03 -13.21
C GLN A 81 6.48 -1.49 -12.58
N HIS A 82 6.08 -2.73 -12.84
CA HIS A 82 4.89 -3.29 -12.24
C HIS A 82 5.07 -3.45 -10.73
N LEU A 83 6.28 -3.80 -10.28
CA LEU A 83 6.56 -3.90 -8.86
C LEU A 83 6.28 -2.58 -8.15
N ARG A 84 6.70 -1.46 -8.74
CA ARG A 84 6.44 -0.16 -8.15
C ARG A 84 4.95 0.12 -8.06
N ARG A 85 4.19 -0.29 -9.09
CA ARG A 85 2.74 -0.09 -9.06
C ARG A 85 2.07 -0.95 -8.01
N VAL A 86 2.54 -2.18 -7.83
CA VAL A 86 1.97 -3.06 -6.80
C VAL A 86 2.23 -2.48 -5.42
N ILE A 87 3.45 -1.96 -5.19
CA ILE A 87 3.77 -1.31 -3.92
C ILE A 87 2.85 -0.10 -3.73
N HIS A 88 2.71 0.73 -4.75
CA HIS A 88 1.88 1.92 -4.70
C HIS A 88 0.43 1.57 -4.38
N ASP A 89 -0.14 0.61 -5.09
CA ASP A 89 -1.52 0.21 -4.87
C ASP A 89 -1.72 -0.39 -3.48
N THR A 90 -0.76 -1.17 -3.01
CA THR A 90 -0.87 -1.77 -1.69
C THR A 90 -0.84 -0.69 -0.61
N LEU A 91 0.08 0.28 -0.75
CA LEU A 91 0.14 1.39 0.19
C LEU A 91 -1.17 2.17 0.22
N LEU A 92 -1.72 2.48 -0.96
CA LEU A 92 -2.97 3.22 -1.02
C LEU A 92 -4.12 2.45 -0.43
N HIS A 93 -4.15 1.13 -0.67
CA HIS A 93 -5.21 0.30 -0.14
C HIS A 93 -5.20 0.35 1.39
N GLU A 94 -4.03 0.18 1.98
CA GLU A 94 -3.93 0.16 3.43
C GLU A 94 -4.13 1.57 4.02
N LEU A 95 -3.61 2.59 3.36
CA LEU A 95 -3.84 3.96 3.81
C LEU A 95 -5.32 4.32 3.72
N GLY A 96 -6.02 3.76 2.74
CA GLY A 96 -7.45 3.99 2.61
C GLY A 96 -8.22 3.56 3.85
N HIS A 97 -7.77 2.48 4.48
CA HIS A 97 -8.42 2.05 5.71
C HIS A 97 -8.26 3.08 6.82
N LEU A 98 -7.13 3.78 6.83
CA LEU A 98 -6.92 4.85 7.80
C LEU A 98 -7.95 5.96 7.62
N PHE A 99 -8.35 6.21 6.37
CA PHE A 99 -9.31 7.25 6.06
C PHE A 99 -10.76 6.77 6.08
N GLY A 100 -10.99 5.51 6.45
CA GLY A 100 -12.34 4.96 6.49
C GLY A 100 -12.93 4.64 5.14
N MET A 101 -12.09 4.47 4.11
CA MET A 101 -12.58 4.17 2.78
C MET A 101 -12.97 2.71 2.67
N THR A 102 -14.01 2.44 1.89
CA THR A 102 -14.45 1.08 1.64
C THR A 102 -13.64 0.48 0.50
N GLU A 103 -13.77 -0.83 0.30
CA GLU A 103 -13.10 -1.47 -0.82
C GLU A 103 -13.55 -0.87 -2.15
N ALA A 104 -14.82 -0.53 -2.26
CA ALA A 104 -15.32 0.07 -3.49
C ALA A 104 -14.69 1.44 -3.72
N ASP A 105 -14.53 2.23 -2.66
CA ASP A 105 -13.87 3.52 -2.77
C ASP A 105 -12.42 3.35 -3.24
N LEU A 106 -11.73 2.36 -2.67
CA LEU A 106 -10.33 2.16 -2.98
C LEU A 106 -10.13 1.68 -4.41
N ASP A 107 -11.05 0.87 -4.91
CA ASP A 107 -10.94 0.39 -6.28
C ASP A 107 -10.92 1.52 -7.29
N GLN A 108 -11.52 2.66 -6.97
CA GLN A 108 -11.53 3.77 -7.89
C GLN A 108 -10.15 4.35 -8.11
N TYR A 109 -9.26 4.18 -7.15
CA TYR A 109 -7.95 4.81 -7.19
C TYR A 109 -6.82 3.84 -7.49
N SER A 110 -7.15 2.61 -7.87
CA SER A 110 -6.14 1.66 -8.27
C SER A 110 -5.51 2.06 -9.59
N ILE A 111 -4.35 1.56 -9.85
CA ILE A 111 -3.69 1.81 -11.12
C ILE A 111 -4.60 1.38 -12.25
N GLY A 112 -4.78 2.24 -13.22
CA GLY A 112 -5.67 1.96 -14.33
C GLY A 112 -7.05 2.53 -14.17
N ASN A 113 -7.38 3.00 -12.98
CA ASN A 113 -8.65 3.64 -12.73
C ASN A 113 -8.42 5.12 -12.58
N ASN A 114 -9.00 5.74 -11.59
CA ASN A 114 -8.86 7.18 -11.42
C ASN A 114 -7.60 7.51 -10.64
N PRO A 115 -6.93 8.59 -10.95
CA PRO A 115 -5.80 9.00 -10.13
C PRO A 115 -6.30 9.50 -8.79
N LEU A 116 -5.41 9.51 -7.81
CA LEU A 116 -5.76 10.08 -6.53
C LEU A 116 -6.01 11.57 -6.69
N PRO A 117 -7.00 12.10 -5.98
CA PRO A 117 -7.24 13.54 -6.03
C PRO A 117 -6.14 14.28 -5.31
N ASP A 118 -5.98 15.57 -5.65
CA ASP A 118 -4.99 16.40 -5.00
C ASP A 118 -5.36 16.75 -3.57
N ALA A 119 -6.62 16.63 -3.22
CA ALA A 119 -7.08 16.91 -1.86
C ALA A 119 -7.88 15.72 -1.36
N GLN A 120 -7.95 15.58 -0.06
CA GLN A 120 -8.67 14.47 0.53
C GLN A 120 -10.12 14.46 0.03
N PRO A 121 -10.60 13.30 -0.44
CA PRO A 121 -11.98 13.22 -0.91
C PRO A 121 -12.96 13.49 0.22
N VAL A 122 -14.07 14.14 -0.13
CA VAL A 122 -15.13 14.40 0.82
C VAL A 122 -16.14 13.28 0.68
N HIS A 123 -16.35 12.55 1.74
CA HIS A 123 -17.33 11.48 1.75
C HIS A 123 -18.54 11.91 2.54
N PRO A 124 -19.72 11.49 2.15
CA PRO A 124 -20.88 11.77 2.97
C PRO A 124 -20.73 11.04 4.29
N PRO A 125 -21.31 11.56 5.34
CA PRO A 125 -21.25 10.89 6.63
C PRO A 125 -21.83 9.49 6.53
N ARG A 126 -21.24 8.54 7.24
CA ARG A 126 -21.76 7.23 7.19
C ARG A 126 -22.94 7.22 7.98
N ARG A 127 -23.95 6.63 7.57
CA ARG A 127 -25.06 6.57 8.20
C ARG A 127 -25.11 5.50 8.96
N ASP A 128 -24.67 4.85 9.26
CA ASP A 128 -24.80 3.77 9.92
C ASP A 128 -24.63 3.97 10.97
N GLY A 129 -24.86 4.39 10.98
CA GLY A 129 -24.83 4.65 12.12
C GLY A 129 -24.12 4.78 12.13
#